data_d800991bad84badc57bfa62c3befda86
#
_entry.id   d800991bad84badc57bfa62c3befda86
#
_cell.length_a   1.000
_cell.length_b   1.000
_cell.length_c   1.000
_cell.angle_alpha   90.00
_cell.angle_beta   90.00
_cell.angle_gamma   90.00
#
_symmetry.space_group_name_H-M   'P 1'
#
loop_
_entity.id
_entity.type
_entity.pdbx_description
1 polymer ?
#
loop_
_entity_poly.entity_id
_entity_poly.type
_entity_poly.pdbx_seq_one_letter_code
_entity_poly.pdbx_strand_id
1 'polypeptide(L)'
;MKQLTKEQAIAFGENKCYEGMSYRQIAEFQMEQDKLCMPFDVFHEAIEKTLGRPVFTHEFAFREELRKELYGEKEPPTFEEICALIPKEKLILIKL
;
A
#
# COMPACT_ATOMS: atom_id res chain seq x y z
N MET A 1 14.55 -6.55 5.26
CA MET A 1 14.10 -5.86 6.49
C MET A 1 13.54 -6.88 7.47
N LYS A 2 13.86 -6.72 8.74
CA LYS A 2 13.42 -7.63 9.77
C LYS A 2 11.92 -7.47 10.06
N GLN A 3 11.21 -8.59 10.19
CA GLN A 3 9.79 -8.56 10.54
C GLN A 3 9.60 -8.19 12.01
N LEU A 4 8.63 -7.33 12.27
CA LEU A 4 8.28 -6.97 13.64
C LEU A 4 7.41 -8.04 14.26
N THR A 5 7.53 -8.23 15.57
CA THR A 5 6.60 -9.08 16.30
C THR A 5 5.25 -8.36 16.40
N LYS A 6 4.20 -9.07 16.83
CA LYS A 6 2.88 -8.47 17.00
C LYS A 6 2.95 -7.29 17.98
N GLU A 7 3.65 -7.46 19.08
CA GLU A 7 3.80 -6.42 20.10
C GLU A 7 4.56 -5.21 19.57
N GLN A 8 5.60 -5.44 18.77
CA GLN A 8 6.37 -4.37 18.15
C GLN A 8 5.54 -3.60 17.13
N ALA A 9 4.74 -4.32 16.34
CA ALA A 9 3.87 -3.69 15.34
C ALA A 9 2.82 -2.80 16.01
N ILE A 10 2.20 -3.30 17.09
CA ILE A 10 1.22 -2.54 17.86
C ILE A 10 1.87 -1.30 18.47
N ALA A 11 3.05 -1.45 19.09
CA ALA A 11 3.76 -0.33 19.69
C ALA A 11 4.16 0.72 18.65
N PHE A 12 4.57 0.29 17.46
CA PHE A 12 4.91 1.19 16.38
C PHE A 12 3.72 2.09 16.02
N GLY A 13 2.54 1.49 15.88
CA GLY A 13 1.32 2.23 15.56
C GLY A 13 0.85 3.13 16.70
N GLU A 14 0.86 2.61 17.92
CA GLU A 14 0.40 3.36 19.10
C GLU A 14 1.30 4.57 19.40
N ASN A 15 2.61 4.42 19.20
CA ASN A 15 3.57 5.49 19.43
C ASN A 15 3.72 6.39 18.21
N LYS A 16 2.96 6.13 17.14
CA LYS A 16 2.94 6.92 15.90
C LYS A 16 4.35 7.13 15.34
N CYS A 17 5.15 6.06 15.35
CA CYS A 17 6.54 6.11 14.88
C CYS A 17 6.62 6.53 13.41
N TYR A 18 5.53 6.32 12.64
CA TYR A 18 5.47 6.70 11.24
C TYR A 18 5.43 8.21 11.01
N GLU A 19 5.06 9.01 12.01
CA GLU A 19 4.93 10.46 11.84
C GLU A 19 6.24 11.16 11.47
N GLY A 20 7.36 10.61 11.90
CA GLY A 20 8.68 11.16 11.56
C GLY A 20 9.25 10.65 10.25
N MET A 21 8.50 9.84 9.51
CA MET A 21 8.98 9.20 8.29
C MET A 21 8.41 9.90 7.05
N SER A 22 9.17 9.89 5.95
CA SER A 22 8.66 10.38 4.68
C SER A 22 7.64 9.37 4.12
N TYR A 23 6.83 9.79 3.14
CA TYR A 23 5.88 8.89 2.50
C TYR A 23 6.58 7.65 1.93
N ARG A 24 7.72 7.86 1.29
CA ARG A 24 8.47 6.73 0.73
C ARG A 24 8.97 5.78 1.81
N GLN A 25 9.46 6.31 2.93
CA GLN A 25 9.92 5.49 4.04
C GLN A 25 8.77 4.67 4.63
N ILE A 26 7.59 5.29 4.79
CA ILE A 26 6.41 4.59 5.29
C ILE A 26 6.01 3.48 4.32
N ALA A 27 5.96 3.80 3.02
CA ALA A 27 5.55 2.84 2.00
C ALA A 27 6.50 1.64 1.97
N GLU A 28 7.80 1.89 1.94
CA GLU A 28 8.79 0.82 1.90
C GLU A 28 8.78 -0.01 3.19
N PHE A 29 8.68 0.65 4.33
CA PHE A 29 8.67 -0.05 5.62
C PHE A 29 7.48 -1.00 5.70
N GLN A 30 6.26 -0.49 5.48
CA GLN A 30 5.07 -1.30 5.61
C GLN A 30 4.99 -2.38 4.53
N MET A 31 5.48 -2.09 3.33
CA MET A 31 5.46 -3.07 2.23
C MET A 31 6.25 -4.32 2.59
N GLU A 32 7.30 -4.20 3.38
CA GLU A 32 8.15 -5.32 3.77
C GLU A 32 7.67 -6.02 5.05
N GLN A 33 6.65 -5.48 5.73
CA GLN A 33 6.11 -6.09 6.95
C GLN A 33 4.89 -6.93 6.64
N ASP A 34 4.80 -8.10 7.26
CA ASP A 34 3.62 -8.98 7.12
C ASP A 34 2.43 -8.44 7.92
N LYS A 35 2.71 -7.72 9.01
CA LYS A 35 1.68 -7.19 9.89
C LYS A 35 1.50 -5.71 9.65
N LEU A 36 0.27 -5.24 9.75
CA LEU A 36 -0.02 -3.82 9.64
C LEU A 36 0.51 -3.10 10.89
N CYS A 37 1.44 -2.18 10.68
CA CYS A 37 2.12 -1.46 11.77
C CYS A 37 1.59 -0.06 12.00
N MET A 38 0.61 0.37 11.21
CA MET A 38 0.04 1.72 11.25
C MET A 38 -1.39 1.66 10.74
N PRO A 39 -2.20 2.73 10.94
CA PRO A 39 -3.53 2.77 10.33
C PRO A 39 -3.42 2.58 8.82
N PHE A 40 -4.34 1.81 8.23
CA PHE A 40 -4.29 1.50 6.81
C PHE A 40 -4.30 2.75 5.93
N ASP A 41 -5.07 3.77 6.29
CA ASP A 41 -5.13 5.01 5.52
C ASP A 41 -3.78 5.74 5.49
N VAL A 42 -2.97 5.63 6.53
CA VAL A 42 -1.61 6.19 6.54
C VAL A 42 -0.75 5.50 5.48
N PHE A 43 -0.79 4.19 5.44
CA PHE A 43 -0.07 3.40 4.45
C PHE A 43 -0.58 3.67 3.04
N HIS A 44 -1.90 3.69 2.87
CA HIS A 44 -2.54 3.95 1.58
C HIS A 44 -2.11 5.31 1.03
N GLU A 45 -2.17 6.35 1.86
CA GLU A 45 -1.73 7.69 1.45
C GLU A 45 -0.25 7.69 1.08
N ALA A 46 0.59 7.03 1.86
CA ALA A 46 2.02 6.96 1.60
C ALA A 46 2.31 6.30 0.25
N ILE A 47 1.62 5.22 -0.07
CA ILE A 47 1.78 4.53 -1.35
C ILE A 47 1.35 5.45 -2.49
N GLU A 48 0.20 6.11 -2.38
CA GLU A 48 -0.28 7.01 -3.43
C GLU A 48 0.68 8.17 -3.66
N LYS A 49 1.19 8.78 -2.60
CA LYS A 49 2.13 9.90 -2.71
C LYS A 49 3.46 9.46 -3.29
N THR A 50 3.93 8.27 -2.93
CA THR A 50 5.20 7.76 -3.43
C THR A 50 5.11 7.37 -4.89
N LEU A 51 4.02 6.73 -5.31
CA LEU A 51 3.83 6.31 -6.70
C LEU A 51 3.34 7.45 -7.59
N GLY A 52 2.79 8.51 -7.00
CA GLY A 52 2.30 9.66 -7.75
C GLY A 52 1.01 9.41 -8.49
N ARG A 53 0.21 8.46 -8.05
CA ARG A 53 -1.08 8.14 -8.66
C ARG A 53 -2.06 7.60 -7.60
N PRO A 54 -3.37 7.69 -7.87
CA PRO A 54 -4.35 7.04 -6.99
C PRO A 54 -4.16 5.53 -7.02
N VAL A 55 -4.32 4.89 -5.86
CA VAL A 55 -4.19 3.44 -5.71
C VAL A 55 -5.49 2.91 -5.15
N PHE A 56 -6.12 1.97 -5.87
CA PHE A 56 -7.35 1.37 -5.40
C PHE A 56 -7.08 0.35 -4.32
N THR A 57 -8.00 0.24 -3.37
CA THR A 57 -7.87 -0.70 -2.25
C THR A 57 -7.62 -2.13 -2.72
N HIS A 58 -8.23 -2.51 -3.84
CA HIS A 58 -8.07 -3.85 -4.41
C HIS A 58 -6.64 -4.18 -4.83
N GLU A 59 -5.83 -3.16 -5.14
CA GLU A 59 -4.45 -3.38 -5.54
C GLU A 59 -3.61 -3.95 -4.39
N PHE A 60 -4.03 -3.71 -3.16
CA PHE A 60 -3.31 -4.23 -1.99
C PHE A 60 -3.44 -5.75 -1.84
N ALA A 61 -4.43 -6.36 -2.50
CA ALA A 61 -4.54 -7.81 -2.57
C ALA A 61 -3.45 -8.42 -3.46
N PHE A 62 -2.81 -7.58 -4.29
CA PHE A 62 -1.75 -7.99 -5.21
C PHE A 62 -0.46 -7.30 -4.78
N ARG A 63 -0.08 -7.54 -3.56
CA ARG A 63 1.05 -6.88 -2.90
C ARG A 63 2.35 -6.93 -3.69
N GLU A 64 2.66 -8.06 -4.32
CA GLU A 64 3.89 -8.20 -5.10
C GLU A 64 3.92 -7.24 -6.29
N GLU A 65 2.78 -7.00 -6.91
CA GLU A 65 2.71 -6.07 -8.03
C GLU A 65 2.96 -4.63 -7.58
N LEU A 66 2.37 -4.23 -6.45
CA LEU A 66 2.63 -2.91 -5.88
C LEU A 66 4.09 -2.78 -5.44
N ARG A 67 4.65 -3.84 -4.88
CA ARG A 67 6.04 -3.85 -4.46
C ARG A 67 6.98 -3.62 -5.64
N LYS A 68 6.73 -4.30 -6.74
CA LYS A 68 7.54 -4.14 -7.95
C LYS A 68 7.46 -2.71 -8.49
N GLU A 69 6.27 -2.15 -8.50
CA GLU A 69 6.09 -0.77 -8.94
C GLU A 69 6.81 0.21 -8.00
N LEU A 70 6.70 -0.02 -6.69
CA LEU A 70 7.31 0.84 -5.69
C LEU A 70 8.83 0.90 -5.84
N TYR A 71 9.45 -0.23 -6.15
CA TYR A 71 10.91 -0.30 -6.32
C TYR A 71 11.36 -0.07 -7.76
N GLY A 72 10.44 0.31 -8.65
CA GLY A 72 10.79 0.64 -10.02
C GLY A 72 11.04 -0.58 -10.91
N GLU A 73 10.63 -1.77 -10.48
CA GLU A 73 10.83 -2.99 -11.25
C GLU A 73 9.77 -3.21 -12.31
N LYS A 74 8.72 -2.39 -12.30
CA LYS A 74 7.61 -2.50 -13.24
C LYS A 74 6.98 -1.13 -13.43
N GLU A 75 6.42 -0.88 -14.61
CA GLU A 75 5.71 0.36 -14.89
C GLU A 75 4.35 0.39 -14.19
N PRO A 76 3.81 1.58 -13.90
CA PRO A 76 2.48 1.68 -13.32
C PRO A 76 1.44 0.97 -14.19
N PRO A 77 0.46 0.28 -13.58
CA PRO A 77 -0.57 -0.39 -14.36
C PRO A 77 -1.48 0.62 -15.08
N THR A 78 -2.02 0.20 -16.22
CA THR A 78 -3.01 1.02 -16.92
C THR A 78 -4.34 0.92 -16.19
N PHE A 79 -5.25 1.84 -16.51
CA PHE A 79 -6.60 1.79 -15.94
C PHE A 79 -7.26 0.45 -16.23
N GLU A 80 -7.06 -0.10 -17.43
CA GLU A 80 -7.63 -1.39 -17.80
C GLU A 80 -7.10 -2.53 -16.95
N GLU A 81 -5.80 -2.51 -16.66
CA GLU A 81 -5.20 -3.53 -15.80
C GLU A 81 -5.74 -3.45 -14.37
N ILE A 82 -5.91 -2.23 -13.85
CA ILE A 82 -6.48 -2.03 -12.53
C ILE A 82 -7.91 -2.55 -12.48
N CYS A 83 -8.71 -2.24 -13.50
CA CYS A 83 -10.08 -2.73 -13.58
C CYS A 83 -10.16 -4.25 -13.62
N ALA A 84 -9.19 -4.91 -14.21
CA ALA A 84 -9.15 -6.37 -14.25
C ALA A 84 -8.97 -6.99 -12.87
N LEU A 85 -8.41 -6.25 -11.91
CA LEU A 85 -8.23 -6.72 -10.54
C LEU A 85 -9.49 -6.57 -9.69
N ILE A 86 -10.47 -5.77 -10.15
CA ILE A 86 -11.67 -5.47 -9.39
C ILE A 86 -12.78 -6.44 -9.81
N PRO A 87 -13.50 -7.07 -8.85
CA PRO A 87 -14.63 -7.94 -9.18
C PRO A 87 -15.68 -7.21 -10.01
N LYS A 88 -16.35 -7.91 -10.92
CA LYS A 88 -17.33 -7.33 -11.83
C LYS A 88 -18.42 -6.52 -11.13
N GLU A 89 -18.85 -6.96 -9.98
CA GLU A 89 -19.88 -6.27 -9.20
C GLU A 89 -19.43 -4.87 -8.80
N LYS A 90 -18.15 -4.71 -8.52
CA LYS A 90 -17.60 -3.42 -8.13
C LYS A 90 -17.30 -2.54 -9.33
N LEU A 91 -17.00 -3.13 -10.48
CA LEU A 91 -16.80 -2.39 -11.72
C LEU A 91 -18.06 -1.64 -12.14
N ILE A 92 -19.22 -2.23 -11.91
CA ILE A 92 -20.49 -1.61 -12.20
C ILE A 92 -20.66 -0.31 -11.41
N LEU A 93 -20.23 -0.29 -10.16
CA LEU A 93 -20.30 0.89 -9.32
C LEU A 93 -19.33 1.99 -9.79
N ILE A 94 -18.20 1.61 -10.33
CA ILE A 94 -17.20 2.54 -10.82
C ILE A 94 -17.64 3.24 -12.10
N LYS A 95 -18.42 2.59 -12.91
CA LYS A 95 -18.90 3.16 -14.18
C LYS A 95 -19.93 4.28 -14.02
N LEU A 96 -20.43 4.47 -12.83
CA LEU A 96 -21.36 5.55 -12.55
C LEU A 96 -20.65 6.89 -12.52
#